data_56f83695e2cae7f1588a5080c14231f8
#
_entry.id   56f83695e2cae7f1588a5080c14231f8
#
_cell.length_a   1.000
_cell.length_b   1.000
_cell.length_c   1.000
_cell.angle_alpha   90.00
_cell.angle_beta   90.00
_cell.angle_gamma   90.00
#
_symmetry.space_group_name_H-M   'P 1'
#
loop_
_entity.id
_entity.type
_entity.pdbx_description
1 polymer ?
#
loop_
_entity_poly.entity_id
_entity_poly.type
_entity_poly.pdbx_seq_one_letter_code
_entity_poly.pdbx_strand_id
1 'polypeptide(L)'
;MIRCWIAAAVFAVVLAMPNRAEAEATANDEVLREVTALAERMERLEAENAALKERNDRLERRVAELESPQVATAIAPTIAPPQPVPEPALAPAPSVEPWQERFKVSGYVFGDAYAVLAHHEPEVEDQNGFWIRRGYLTFDARVADEWTARLRLEFNSPGDFETDSKLDPFVKDAYLAWKRDGQELNLGLASSPTFEFVEGFWGHRPVEKTPIDLYRMGSSRDMGVAYKGAADDGKVFYHAMLGNGSGDRAETNEGKKVMAGLGFRPTDGLVAQVYADYEDRPGETDRSTLQAFAGWTGSRSRYGLQYAVQDREVEDAPDEDVAVASAFGVWQLTDQGALVLRYDRSFDGYSDADQIPYLRIAADTPFDLAILAWEQKLKHRISLIPNIEYVTYRDNGDAQAPDDDLYGRVTLYFEF
;
A
#
# COMPACT_ATOMS: atom_id res chain seq x y z
N MET A 1 28.96 -25.72 18.23
CA MET A 1 28.33 -26.13 19.49
C MET A 1 26.79 -26.03 19.48
N ILE A 2 26.18 -25.16 18.72
CA ILE A 2 24.72 -25.03 18.65
C ILE A 2 24.07 -26.20 17.87
N ARG A 3 24.76 -26.79 16.89
CA ARG A 3 24.25 -27.90 16.03
C ARG A 3 23.95 -29.19 16.82
N CYS A 4 24.63 -29.47 17.94
CA CYS A 4 24.38 -30.68 18.73
C CYS A 4 23.16 -30.59 19.64
N TRP A 5 22.71 -29.39 20.00
CA TRP A 5 21.56 -29.17 20.88
C TRP A 5 20.20 -29.26 20.18
N ILE A 6 20.16 -28.87 18.91
CA ILE A 6 18.91 -28.93 18.11
C ILE A 6 18.59 -30.38 17.74
N ALA A 7 19.61 -31.18 17.37
CA ALA A 7 19.42 -32.62 17.11
C ALA A 7 19.02 -33.38 18.36
N ALA A 8 19.58 -33.05 19.55
CA ALA A 8 19.21 -33.67 20.79
C ALA A 8 17.82 -33.29 21.31
N ALA A 9 17.38 -32.08 21.08
CA ALA A 9 16.01 -31.61 21.43
C ALA A 9 14.94 -32.29 20.60
N VAL A 10 15.17 -32.48 19.29
CA VAL A 10 14.21 -33.15 18.39
C VAL A 10 14.12 -34.66 18.75
N PHE A 11 15.24 -35.29 19.14
CA PHE A 11 15.24 -36.71 19.54
C PHE A 11 14.56 -36.96 20.90
N ALA A 12 14.57 -35.99 21.80
CA ALA A 12 13.91 -36.11 23.11
C ALA A 12 12.37 -35.96 23.05
N VAL A 13 11.82 -35.21 22.06
CA VAL A 13 10.38 -35.07 21.87
C VAL A 13 9.76 -36.33 21.25
N VAL A 14 10.50 -37.06 20.42
CA VAL A 14 10.03 -38.28 19.76
C VAL A 14 9.91 -39.47 20.72
N LEU A 15 10.60 -39.45 21.87
CA LEU A 15 10.64 -40.56 22.85
C LEU A 15 9.57 -40.48 23.96
N ALA A 16 8.73 -39.43 24.01
CA ALA A 16 7.84 -39.13 25.12
C ALA A 16 6.36 -39.41 24.92
N MET A 17 5.88 -40.01 23.78
CA MET A 17 4.48 -40.25 23.52
C MET A 17 4.11 -41.74 23.48
N PRO A 18 3.01 -42.17 24.11
CA PRO A 18 2.60 -43.58 24.09
C PRO A 18 1.70 -43.93 22.90
N ASN A 19 2.07 -45.01 22.24
CA ASN A 19 1.37 -45.88 21.27
C ASN A 19 -0.05 -45.49 20.77
N ARG A 20 -0.11 -45.00 19.51
CA ARG A 20 -1.17 -45.23 18.53
C ARG A 20 -0.52 -45.49 17.16
N ALA A 21 -0.41 -46.71 16.78
CA ALA A 21 0.71 -47.20 15.96
C ALA A 21 0.57 -47.19 14.43
N GLU A 22 -0.38 -46.58 13.76
CA GLU A 22 -0.41 -46.60 12.28
C GLU A 22 -0.66 -45.20 11.66
N ALA A 23 -1.35 -44.28 12.30
CA ALA A 23 -1.54 -42.91 11.79
C ALA A 23 -0.33 -42.00 12.15
N GLU A 24 0.41 -42.33 13.20
CA GLU A 24 1.59 -41.57 13.67
C GLU A 24 2.85 -41.86 12.84
N ALA A 25 2.98 -43.04 12.21
CA ALA A 25 4.14 -43.36 11.38
C ALA A 25 4.21 -42.48 10.10
N THR A 26 3.09 -42.19 9.47
CA THR A 26 3.01 -41.33 8.28
C THR A 26 3.26 -39.84 8.60
N ALA A 27 2.73 -39.34 9.71
CA ALA A 27 2.96 -37.95 10.14
C ALA A 27 4.43 -37.70 10.57
N ASN A 28 5.04 -38.69 11.26
CA ASN A 28 6.46 -38.61 11.65
C ASN A 28 7.41 -38.68 10.44
N ASP A 29 7.07 -39.48 9.41
CA ASP A 29 7.86 -39.53 8.18
C ASP A 29 7.76 -38.23 7.36
N GLU A 30 6.62 -37.56 7.38
CA GLU A 30 6.41 -36.27 6.71
C GLU A 30 7.17 -35.15 7.41
N VAL A 31 7.07 -35.05 8.72
CA VAL A 31 7.86 -34.09 9.54
C VAL A 31 9.36 -34.33 9.37
N LEU A 32 9.81 -35.58 9.32
CA LEU A 32 11.22 -35.90 9.11
C LEU A 32 11.69 -35.48 7.70
N ARG A 33 10.87 -35.62 6.68
CA ARG A 33 11.16 -35.12 5.32
C ARG A 33 11.23 -33.59 5.27
N GLU A 34 10.30 -32.89 5.92
CA GLU A 34 10.33 -31.42 6.00
C GLU A 34 11.57 -30.91 6.75
N VAL A 35 11.90 -31.51 7.88
CA VAL A 35 13.10 -31.14 8.65
C VAL A 35 14.38 -31.40 7.83
N THR A 36 14.43 -32.49 7.07
CA THR A 36 15.56 -32.79 6.18
C THR A 36 15.65 -31.77 5.05
N ALA A 37 14.53 -31.43 4.41
CA ALA A 37 14.48 -30.43 3.36
C ALA A 37 14.86 -29.02 3.87
N LEU A 38 14.45 -28.68 5.10
CA LEU A 38 14.86 -27.42 5.76
C LEU A 38 16.36 -27.38 6.04
N ALA A 39 16.93 -28.48 6.51
CA ALA A 39 18.39 -28.61 6.77
C ALA A 39 19.20 -28.44 5.46
N GLU A 40 18.78 -29.08 4.37
CA GLU A 40 19.40 -28.92 3.04
C GLU A 40 19.27 -27.48 2.50
N ARG A 41 18.13 -26.82 2.76
CA ARG A 41 17.91 -25.43 2.39
C ARG A 41 18.81 -24.48 3.19
N MET A 42 18.99 -24.74 4.48
CA MET A 42 19.90 -23.97 5.33
C MET A 42 21.37 -24.12 4.86
N GLU A 43 21.83 -25.33 4.55
CA GLU A 43 23.19 -25.54 4.02
C GLU A 43 23.40 -24.79 2.68
N ARG A 44 22.40 -24.76 1.83
CA ARG A 44 22.45 -24.02 0.56
C ARG A 44 22.54 -22.52 0.78
N LEU A 45 21.74 -21.97 1.70
CA LEU A 45 21.77 -20.55 2.06
C LEU A 45 23.10 -20.15 2.74
N GLU A 46 23.66 -21.02 3.57
CA GLU A 46 24.98 -20.79 4.18
C GLU A 46 26.08 -20.74 3.11
N ALA A 47 26.02 -21.63 2.11
CA ALA A 47 26.97 -21.64 0.99
C ALA A 47 26.83 -20.39 0.10
N GLU A 48 25.61 -19.96 -0.20
CA GLU A 48 25.35 -18.73 -0.94
C GLU A 48 25.84 -17.49 -0.19
N ASN A 49 25.60 -17.40 1.11
CA ASN A 49 26.10 -16.31 1.95
C ASN A 49 27.64 -16.27 2.00
N ALA A 50 28.30 -17.42 2.06
CA ALA A 50 29.76 -17.49 2.00
C ALA A 50 30.30 -16.99 0.64
N ALA A 51 29.64 -17.38 -0.46
CA ALA A 51 30.01 -16.93 -1.81
C ALA A 51 29.79 -15.43 -2.02
N LEU A 52 28.68 -14.87 -1.49
CA LEU A 52 28.39 -13.44 -1.52
C LEU A 52 29.41 -12.65 -0.71
N LYS A 53 29.82 -13.15 0.46
CA LYS A 53 30.86 -12.52 1.29
C LYS A 53 32.20 -12.48 0.57
N GLU A 54 32.62 -13.58 -0.06
CA GLU A 54 33.86 -13.62 -0.86
C GLU A 54 33.81 -12.64 -2.05
N ARG A 55 32.64 -12.52 -2.68
CA ARG A 55 32.43 -11.56 -3.78
C ARG A 55 32.52 -10.12 -3.30
N ASN A 56 31.95 -9.78 -2.15
CA ASN A 56 32.06 -8.46 -1.54
C ASN A 56 33.51 -8.11 -1.19
N ASP A 57 34.23 -9.03 -0.54
CA ASP A 57 35.65 -8.84 -0.20
C ASP A 57 36.52 -8.63 -1.45
N ARG A 58 36.14 -9.24 -2.57
CA ARG A 58 36.82 -9.05 -3.88
C ARG A 58 36.52 -7.69 -4.49
N LEU A 59 35.26 -7.22 -4.37
CA LEU A 59 34.85 -5.91 -4.83
C LEU A 59 35.51 -4.80 -4.02
N GLU A 60 35.56 -4.91 -2.71
CA GLU A 60 36.23 -3.95 -1.83
C GLU A 60 37.74 -3.83 -2.13
N ARG A 61 38.43 -4.96 -2.35
CA ARG A 61 39.83 -4.93 -2.81
C ARG A 61 40.00 -4.23 -4.14
N ARG A 62 39.07 -4.43 -5.08
CA ARG A 62 39.13 -3.79 -6.40
C ARG A 62 38.84 -2.28 -6.36
N VAL A 63 37.95 -1.86 -5.45
CA VAL A 63 37.72 -0.43 -5.17
C VAL A 63 38.97 0.20 -4.56
N ALA A 64 39.59 -0.45 -3.55
CA ALA A 64 40.83 0.03 -2.93
C ALA A 64 42.01 0.10 -3.92
N GLU A 65 42.11 -0.84 -4.88
CA GLU A 65 43.09 -0.78 -5.96
C GLU A 65 42.86 0.42 -6.88
N LEU A 66 41.60 0.73 -7.23
CA LEU A 66 41.25 1.86 -8.11
C LEU A 66 41.41 3.21 -7.40
N GLU A 67 41.29 3.27 -6.09
CA GLU A 67 41.50 4.46 -5.25
C GLU A 67 42.96 4.68 -4.87
N SER A 68 43.87 3.73 -5.22
CA SER A 68 45.26 3.87 -4.86
C SER A 68 45.96 4.96 -5.69
N PRO A 69 46.82 5.80 -5.08
CA PRO A 69 47.49 6.92 -5.80
C PRO A 69 48.38 6.51 -6.97
N GLN A 70 48.75 5.23 -7.07
CA GLN A 70 49.61 4.70 -8.14
C GLN A 70 48.84 4.52 -9.46
N VAL A 71 47.51 4.36 -9.46
CA VAL A 71 46.70 4.28 -10.68
C VAL A 71 46.46 5.67 -11.26
N ALA A 72 46.37 6.70 -10.43
CA ALA A 72 46.22 8.08 -10.89
C ALA A 72 47.46 8.60 -11.64
N THR A 73 48.64 8.01 -11.41
CA THR A 73 49.91 8.43 -12.08
C THR A 73 50.15 7.70 -13.39
N ALA A 74 49.52 6.55 -13.62
CA ALA A 74 49.71 5.73 -14.83
C ALA A 74 48.85 6.16 -16.03
N ILE A 75 47.88 7.09 -15.85
CA ILE A 75 46.96 7.54 -16.89
C ILE A 75 47.29 8.97 -17.41
N ALA A 76 48.39 9.56 -16.96
CA ALA A 76 48.84 10.83 -17.52
C ALA A 76 49.63 10.58 -18.84
N PRO A 77 49.08 10.85 -20.03
CA PRO A 77 49.87 10.79 -21.27
C PRO A 77 50.84 11.96 -21.29
N THR A 78 52.13 11.68 -21.46
CA THR A 78 53.15 12.69 -21.76
C THR A 78 52.87 13.25 -23.16
N ILE A 79 52.11 14.32 -23.25
CA ILE A 79 51.85 15.06 -24.49
C ILE A 79 52.90 16.19 -24.57
N ALA A 80 53.71 16.16 -25.62
CA ALA A 80 54.57 17.28 -26.00
C ALA A 80 53.69 18.51 -26.29
N PRO A 81 54.17 19.74 -26.03
CA PRO A 81 53.33 20.94 -26.17
C PRO A 81 52.81 21.10 -27.58
N PRO A 82 51.50 21.21 -27.80
CA PRO A 82 50.93 21.40 -29.14
C PRO A 82 51.18 22.82 -29.62
N GLN A 83 51.46 22.97 -30.90
CA GLN A 83 51.42 24.24 -31.59
C GLN A 83 49.98 24.80 -31.55
N PRO A 84 49.79 26.13 -31.50
CA PRO A 84 48.43 26.71 -31.41
C PRO A 84 47.69 26.48 -32.72
N VAL A 85 46.79 25.53 -32.74
CA VAL A 85 45.73 25.38 -33.72
C VAL A 85 44.60 26.33 -33.34
N PRO A 86 44.01 27.12 -34.29
CA PRO A 86 42.88 27.95 -33.93
C PRO A 86 41.73 27.06 -33.40
N GLU A 87 41.35 27.30 -32.20
CA GLU A 87 40.27 26.59 -31.48
C GLU A 87 38.96 26.79 -32.23
N PRO A 88 38.30 25.74 -32.75
CA PRO A 88 36.94 25.89 -33.25
C PRO A 88 36.10 26.34 -32.05
N ALA A 89 35.35 27.43 -32.17
CA ALA A 89 34.42 27.87 -31.16
C ALA A 89 33.51 26.67 -30.75
N LEU A 90 33.81 26.07 -29.62
CA LEU A 90 32.95 25.05 -29.02
C LEU A 90 31.58 25.69 -28.82
N ALA A 91 30.57 25.11 -29.49
CA ALA A 91 29.18 25.44 -29.17
C ALA A 91 29.05 25.34 -27.64
N PRO A 92 28.35 26.28 -26.97
CA PRO A 92 28.19 26.22 -25.54
C PRO A 92 27.65 24.84 -25.20
N ALA A 93 28.37 24.13 -24.31
CA ALA A 93 27.91 22.84 -23.80
C ALA A 93 26.46 23.02 -23.28
N PRO A 94 25.54 22.14 -23.63
CA PRO A 94 24.18 22.26 -23.16
C PRO A 94 24.25 22.43 -21.63
N SER A 95 23.63 23.50 -21.11
CA SER A 95 23.58 23.79 -19.69
C SER A 95 22.91 22.58 -19.02
N VAL A 96 23.69 21.71 -18.41
CA VAL A 96 23.15 20.59 -17.64
C VAL A 96 22.49 21.23 -16.42
N GLU A 97 21.17 21.20 -16.41
CA GLU A 97 20.37 21.67 -15.27
C GLU A 97 20.87 21.02 -13.98
N PRO A 98 21.12 21.78 -12.90
CA PRO A 98 21.60 21.22 -11.64
C PRO A 98 20.71 20.07 -11.20
N TRP A 99 21.26 18.95 -10.73
CA TRP A 99 20.50 17.78 -10.33
C TRP A 99 19.45 18.10 -9.25
N GLN A 100 19.69 19.08 -8.38
CA GLN A 100 18.78 19.57 -7.36
C GLN A 100 17.47 20.15 -7.92
N GLU A 101 17.50 20.71 -9.12
CA GLU A 101 16.31 21.26 -9.79
C GLU A 101 15.45 20.14 -10.43
N ARG A 102 16.04 18.97 -10.66
CA ARG A 102 15.36 17.81 -11.23
C ARG A 102 14.76 16.87 -10.19
N PHE A 103 15.17 17.00 -8.90
CA PHE A 103 14.71 16.11 -7.84
C PHE A 103 13.87 16.87 -6.81
N LYS A 104 12.77 16.27 -6.41
CA LYS A 104 11.94 16.73 -5.31
C LYS A 104 11.79 15.60 -4.30
N VAL A 105 12.10 15.89 -3.05
CA VAL A 105 11.83 15.01 -1.91
C VAL A 105 10.65 15.59 -1.14
N SER A 106 9.69 14.75 -0.76
CA SER A 106 8.53 15.12 0.05
C SER A 106 8.07 13.92 0.85
N GLY A 107 7.31 14.17 1.91
CA GLY A 107 6.75 13.11 2.71
C GLY A 107 5.65 13.59 3.60
N TYR A 108 4.91 12.65 4.17
CA TYR A 108 3.96 12.90 5.24
C TYR A 108 3.86 11.67 6.14
N VAL A 109 3.50 11.94 7.38
CA VAL A 109 3.32 10.89 8.39
C VAL A 109 2.03 11.17 9.13
N PHE A 110 1.30 10.13 9.45
CA PHE A 110 0.21 10.19 10.41
C PHE A 110 0.20 8.94 11.31
N GLY A 111 -0.18 9.17 12.54
CA GLY A 111 -0.27 8.14 13.56
C GLY A 111 -1.22 8.59 14.65
N ASP A 112 -1.64 7.63 15.46
CA ASP A 112 -2.69 7.83 16.45
C ASP A 112 -2.17 7.56 17.86
N ALA A 113 -2.69 8.34 18.82
CA ALA A 113 -3.00 7.82 20.14
C ALA A 113 -4.38 7.19 20.04
N TYR A 114 -4.52 5.91 20.36
CA TYR A 114 -5.77 5.17 20.21
C TYR A 114 -6.21 4.49 21.52
N ALA A 115 -7.51 4.24 21.62
CA ALA A 115 -8.11 3.39 22.61
C ALA A 115 -9.28 2.63 21.98
N VAL A 116 -9.35 1.32 22.19
CA VAL A 116 -10.50 0.47 21.88
C VAL A 116 -11.40 0.49 23.10
N LEU A 117 -12.57 1.09 22.97
CA LEU A 117 -13.49 1.36 24.09
C LEU A 117 -14.57 0.28 24.23
N ALA A 118 -14.85 -0.44 23.16
CA ALA A 118 -15.65 -1.65 23.10
C ALA A 118 -15.23 -2.45 21.87
N HIS A 119 -15.28 -3.78 21.93
CA HIS A 119 -14.94 -4.64 20.80
C HIS A 119 -15.64 -6.00 20.92
N HIS A 120 -16.07 -6.55 19.78
CA HIS A 120 -16.68 -7.88 19.71
C HIS A 120 -15.71 -9.02 20.08
N GLU A 121 -14.39 -8.80 19.95
CA GLU A 121 -13.35 -9.72 20.43
C GLU A 121 -12.81 -9.22 21.78
N PRO A 122 -12.96 -9.99 22.87
CA PRO A 122 -12.51 -9.56 24.20
C PRO A 122 -11.01 -9.29 24.32
N GLU A 123 -10.19 -9.91 23.45
CA GLU A 123 -8.73 -9.73 23.44
C GLU A 123 -8.31 -8.36 22.88
N VAL A 124 -9.16 -7.71 22.11
CA VAL A 124 -8.93 -6.39 21.48
C VAL A 124 -9.54 -5.27 22.33
N GLU A 125 -10.61 -5.56 23.11
CA GLU A 125 -11.23 -4.60 24.01
C GLU A 125 -10.22 -4.05 25.03
N ASP A 126 -10.33 -2.78 25.39
CA ASP A 126 -9.44 -2.05 26.31
C ASP A 126 -8.00 -1.85 25.80
N GLN A 127 -7.63 -2.34 24.62
CA GLN A 127 -6.33 -2.05 24.04
C GLN A 127 -6.18 -0.55 23.77
N ASN A 128 -4.99 -0.03 24.05
CA ASN A 128 -4.67 1.36 23.82
C ASN A 128 -3.17 1.54 23.59
N GLY A 129 -2.78 2.64 22.95
CA GLY A 129 -1.37 2.89 22.68
C GLY A 129 -1.15 3.97 21.64
N PHE A 130 0.04 3.90 21.05
CA PHE A 130 0.48 4.78 19.96
C PHE A 130 0.99 3.95 18.81
N TRP A 131 0.60 4.29 17.58
CA TRP A 131 1.14 3.70 16.38
C TRP A 131 1.36 4.70 15.26
N ILE A 132 2.18 4.34 14.30
CA ILE A 132 2.28 5.02 13.03
C ILE A 132 1.39 4.27 12.04
N ARG A 133 0.29 4.90 11.61
CA ARG A 133 -0.59 4.29 10.60
C ARG A 133 0.02 4.30 9.23
N ARG A 134 0.67 5.41 8.86
CA ARG A 134 1.40 5.54 7.60
C ARG A 134 2.50 6.58 7.69
N GLY A 135 3.62 6.28 7.10
CA GLY A 135 4.64 7.25 6.78
C GLY A 135 5.08 7.07 5.33
N TYR A 136 5.21 8.17 4.60
CA TYR A 136 5.61 8.16 3.20
C TYR A 136 6.83 9.03 2.97
N LEU A 137 7.79 8.50 2.22
CA LEU A 137 8.92 9.25 1.69
C LEU A 137 8.91 9.12 0.17
N THR A 138 8.75 10.25 -0.52
CA THR A 138 8.57 10.31 -1.97
C THR A 138 9.73 11.04 -2.62
N PHE A 139 10.29 10.42 -3.65
CA PHE A 139 11.31 10.96 -4.54
C PHE A 139 10.69 11.11 -5.93
N ASP A 140 10.55 12.34 -6.40
CA ASP A 140 10.17 12.64 -7.77
C ASP A 140 11.38 13.16 -8.55
N ALA A 141 11.58 12.67 -9.76
CA ALA A 141 12.68 13.07 -10.64
C ALA A 141 12.15 13.44 -12.03
N ARG A 142 12.59 14.59 -12.57
CA ARG A 142 12.45 14.88 -14.00
C ARG A 142 13.59 14.18 -14.76
N VAL A 143 13.22 13.19 -15.58
CA VAL A 143 14.16 12.38 -16.37
C VAL A 143 14.46 13.07 -17.70
N ALA A 144 13.43 13.59 -18.36
CA ALA A 144 13.50 14.36 -19.59
C ALA A 144 12.28 15.31 -19.66
N ASP A 145 12.13 16.08 -20.74
CA ASP A 145 11.08 17.11 -20.85
C ASP A 145 9.64 16.61 -20.57
N GLU A 146 9.28 15.45 -21.10
CA GLU A 146 7.95 14.84 -20.92
C GLU A 146 7.99 13.64 -19.95
N TRP A 147 9.15 13.33 -19.36
CA TRP A 147 9.35 12.12 -18.58
C TRP A 147 9.71 12.43 -17.12
N THR A 148 8.95 11.85 -16.22
CA THR A 148 9.20 11.90 -14.78
C THR A 148 9.25 10.49 -14.21
N ALA A 149 10.03 10.31 -13.15
CA ALA A 149 10.07 9.07 -12.39
C ALA A 149 9.65 9.33 -10.95
N ARG A 150 8.96 8.38 -10.34
CA ARG A 150 8.63 8.40 -8.90
C ARG A 150 9.10 7.14 -8.23
N LEU A 151 9.72 7.33 -7.07
CA LEU A 151 9.89 6.28 -6.06
C LEU A 151 9.26 6.77 -4.75
N ARG A 152 8.33 5.98 -4.20
CA ARG A 152 7.76 6.23 -2.88
C ARG A 152 7.93 5.01 -2.00
N LEU A 153 8.44 5.24 -0.81
CA LEU A 153 8.45 4.27 0.27
C LEU A 153 7.27 4.53 1.21
N GLU A 154 6.68 3.47 1.72
CA GLU A 154 5.68 3.50 2.80
C GLU A 154 6.19 2.66 3.96
N PHE A 155 5.90 3.09 5.19
CA PHE A 155 6.08 2.31 6.41
C PHE A 155 4.90 2.51 7.34
N ASN A 156 4.54 1.48 8.08
CA ASN A 156 3.38 1.49 8.98
C ASN A 156 3.52 0.43 10.07
N SER A 157 2.82 0.63 11.18
CA SER A 157 2.56 -0.43 12.15
C SER A 157 1.63 -1.49 11.54
N PRO A 158 1.68 -2.75 11.97
CA PRO A 158 0.80 -3.81 11.45
C PRO A 158 -0.68 -3.47 11.56
N GLY A 159 -1.12 -2.98 12.72
CA GLY A 159 -2.50 -2.57 12.97
C GLY A 159 -3.48 -3.74 13.17
N ASP A 160 -2.96 -4.91 13.44
CA ASP A 160 -3.71 -6.16 13.72
C ASP A 160 -3.96 -6.40 15.21
N PHE A 161 -3.46 -5.52 16.08
CA PHE A 161 -3.51 -5.58 17.54
C PHE A 161 -2.72 -6.75 18.18
N GLU A 162 -2.00 -7.54 17.41
CA GLU A 162 -1.32 -8.76 17.87
C GLU A 162 0.19 -8.75 17.58
N THR A 163 0.58 -8.24 16.41
CA THR A 163 1.95 -8.37 15.92
C THR A 163 2.90 -7.37 16.56
N ASP A 164 3.94 -7.86 17.23
CA ASP A 164 5.08 -7.07 17.72
C ASP A 164 6.23 -7.11 16.72
N SER A 165 6.22 -6.19 15.77
CA SER A 165 7.28 -6.07 14.76
C SER A 165 7.75 -4.62 14.60
N LYS A 166 8.98 -4.46 14.08
CA LYS A 166 9.51 -3.17 13.70
C LYS A 166 8.77 -2.64 12.46
N LEU A 167 8.81 -1.32 12.29
CA LEU A 167 8.29 -0.67 11.09
C LEU A 167 9.23 -0.98 9.92
N ASP A 168 8.78 -1.80 8.99
CA ASP A 168 9.54 -2.16 7.80
C ASP A 168 9.06 -1.34 6.59
N PRO A 169 9.96 -0.55 5.94
CA PRO A 169 9.60 0.19 4.75
C PRO A 169 9.48 -0.73 3.54
N PHE A 170 8.48 -0.46 2.71
CA PHE A 170 8.29 -1.13 1.42
C PHE A 170 8.07 -0.12 0.29
N VAL A 171 8.20 -0.58 -0.96
CA VAL A 171 7.99 0.26 -2.15
C VAL A 171 6.50 0.41 -2.42
N LYS A 172 5.99 1.65 -2.33
CA LYS A 172 4.59 1.97 -2.60
C LYS A 172 4.35 2.42 -4.03
N ASP A 173 5.21 3.26 -4.57
CA ASP A 173 5.20 3.68 -5.96
C ASP A 173 6.61 3.49 -6.55
N ALA A 174 6.71 2.95 -7.76
CA ALA A 174 7.94 2.87 -8.54
C ALA A 174 7.59 2.84 -10.02
N TYR A 175 7.50 4.02 -10.65
CA TYR A 175 7.09 4.11 -12.03
C TYR A 175 7.81 5.22 -12.81
N LEU A 176 7.85 5.04 -14.12
CA LEU A 176 8.20 6.06 -15.10
C LEU A 176 6.90 6.59 -15.72
N ALA A 177 6.71 7.91 -15.71
CA ALA A 177 5.57 8.59 -16.31
C ALA A 177 5.97 9.41 -17.53
N TRP A 178 5.27 9.21 -18.65
CA TRP A 178 5.26 10.12 -19.78
C TRP A 178 4.05 11.03 -19.70
N LYS A 179 4.25 12.34 -19.84
CA LYS A 179 3.22 13.37 -19.71
C LYS A 179 3.23 14.31 -20.89
N ARG A 180 2.09 14.39 -21.57
CA ARG A 180 1.94 15.30 -22.70
C ARG A 180 0.47 15.69 -22.90
N ASP A 181 0.22 16.98 -23.15
CA ASP A 181 -1.12 17.52 -23.50
C ASP A 181 -2.25 17.05 -22.57
N GLY A 182 -1.99 17.01 -21.25
CA GLY A 182 -2.94 16.55 -20.23
C GLY A 182 -3.14 15.03 -20.15
N GLN A 183 -2.37 14.28 -20.91
CA GLN A 183 -2.32 12.80 -20.86
C GLN A 183 -1.11 12.34 -20.06
N GLU A 184 -1.25 11.20 -19.40
CA GLU A 184 -0.17 10.57 -18.63
C GLU A 184 -0.19 9.05 -18.84
N LEU A 185 0.96 8.49 -19.22
CA LEU A 185 1.21 7.05 -19.30
C LEU A 185 2.19 6.67 -18.18
N ASN A 186 1.80 5.78 -17.29
CA ASN A 186 2.64 5.27 -16.21
C ASN A 186 3.06 3.83 -16.50
N LEU A 187 4.34 3.54 -16.32
CA LEU A 187 4.95 2.23 -16.50
C LEU A 187 5.61 1.81 -15.19
N GLY A 188 5.07 0.79 -14.51
CA GLY A 188 5.57 0.29 -13.23
C GLY A 188 4.49 0.22 -12.15
N LEU A 189 4.92 0.32 -10.88
CA LEU A 189 4.04 0.28 -9.72
C LEU A 189 3.43 1.66 -9.49
N ALA A 190 2.15 1.81 -9.84
CA ALA A 190 1.43 3.08 -9.82
C ALA A 190 0.06 2.97 -9.15
N SER A 191 -0.60 4.12 -8.88
CA SER A 191 -1.94 4.15 -8.31
C SER A 191 -2.98 3.53 -9.24
N SER A 192 -3.87 2.72 -8.66
CA SER A 192 -5.02 2.19 -9.38
C SER A 192 -6.09 3.27 -9.63
N PRO A 193 -6.94 3.11 -10.66
CA PRO A 193 -7.90 4.14 -11.08
C PRO A 193 -8.87 4.62 -9.99
N THR A 194 -9.37 3.72 -9.18
CA THR A 194 -10.35 4.06 -8.13
C THR A 194 -9.75 4.91 -7.01
N PHE A 195 -8.49 4.66 -6.68
CA PHE A 195 -7.84 5.30 -5.55
C PHE A 195 -7.51 6.76 -5.77
N GLU A 196 -6.92 7.06 -6.90
CA GLU A 196 -6.38 8.40 -7.14
C GLU A 196 -7.47 9.47 -7.06
N PHE A 197 -8.65 9.16 -7.60
CA PHE A 197 -9.72 10.13 -7.66
C PHE A 197 -10.56 10.17 -6.37
N VAL A 198 -11.13 9.04 -5.94
CA VAL A 198 -12.09 9.03 -4.82
C VAL A 198 -11.40 9.34 -3.50
N GLU A 199 -10.20 8.80 -3.26
CA GLU A 199 -9.41 9.13 -2.07
C GLU A 199 -8.97 10.61 -2.07
N GLY A 200 -8.54 11.14 -3.22
CA GLY A 200 -8.23 12.57 -3.37
C GLY A 200 -9.44 13.46 -3.11
N PHE A 201 -10.63 13.05 -3.54
CA PHE A 201 -11.86 13.77 -3.25
C PHE A 201 -12.27 13.65 -1.77
N TRP A 202 -12.14 12.47 -1.16
CA TRP A 202 -12.33 12.26 0.28
C TRP A 202 -11.43 13.19 1.10
N GLY A 203 -10.12 13.21 0.81
CA GLY A 203 -9.14 14.14 1.37
C GLY A 203 -8.88 14.01 2.87
N HIS A 204 -9.43 12.99 3.53
CA HIS A 204 -9.27 12.72 4.97
C HIS A 204 -8.71 11.30 5.22
N ARG A 205 -7.77 10.89 4.37
CA ARG A 205 -7.04 9.63 4.52
C ARG A 205 -6.43 9.43 5.93
N PRO A 206 -5.95 10.50 6.64
CA PRO A 206 -5.51 10.37 8.02
C PRO A 206 -6.61 9.99 9.01
N VAL A 207 -7.89 10.21 8.70
CA VAL A 207 -9.02 9.71 9.48
C VAL A 207 -9.24 8.24 9.13
N GLU A 208 -9.63 7.93 7.89
CA GLU A 208 -9.77 6.55 7.43
C GLU A 208 -9.71 6.45 5.88
N LYS A 209 -9.48 5.23 5.38
CA LYS A 209 -9.47 4.86 3.95
C LYS A 209 -10.85 5.03 3.33
N THR A 210 -10.88 5.16 2.00
CA THR A 210 -12.15 5.06 1.25
C THR A 210 -12.66 3.61 1.20
N PRO A 211 -13.96 3.36 0.98
CA PRO A 211 -14.56 2.02 1.09
C PRO A 211 -13.86 0.91 0.30
N ILE A 212 -13.49 1.14 -0.96
CA ILE A 212 -12.81 0.08 -1.75
C ILE A 212 -11.47 -0.34 -1.11
N ASP A 213 -10.69 0.61 -0.55
CA ASP A 213 -9.45 0.29 0.17
C ASP A 213 -9.74 -0.27 1.57
N LEU A 214 -10.67 0.34 2.28
CA LEU A 214 -10.95 -0.05 3.65
C LEU A 214 -11.46 -1.49 3.72
N TYR A 215 -12.43 -1.80 2.88
CA TYR A 215 -13.12 -3.10 2.88
C TYR A 215 -12.47 -4.13 1.94
N ARG A 216 -11.17 -3.92 1.58
CA ARG A 216 -10.35 -4.87 0.84
C ARG A 216 -10.91 -5.29 -0.53
N MET A 217 -11.77 -4.45 -1.13
CA MET A 217 -12.32 -4.67 -2.47
C MET A 217 -11.31 -4.36 -3.59
N GLY A 218 -10.19 -3.71 -3.28
CA GLY A 218 -9.13 -3.41 -4.25
C GLY A 218 -7.86 -2.88 -3.61
N SER A 219 -6.75 -3.05 -4.33
CA SER A 219 -5.46 -2.48 -3.92
C SER A 219 -5.30 -1.04 -4.41
N SER A 220 -4.69 -0.19 -3.59
CA SER A 220 -4.40 1.22 -3.94
C SER A 220 -3.35 1.37 -5.02
N ARG A 221 -2.60 0.33 -5.31
CA ARG A 221 -1.51 0.27 -6.30
C ARG A 221 -1.58 -1.03 -7.07
N ASP A 222 -1.01 -0.99 -8.27
CA ASP A 222 -0.70 -2.22 -8.99
C ASP A 222 0.53 -2.03 -9.88
N MET A 223 1.22 -3.12 -10.16
CA MET A 223 2.35 -3.16 -11.10
C MET A 223 1.81 -3.38 -12.50
N GLY A 224 2.03 -2.43 -13.41
CA GLY A 224 1.53 -2.57 -14.77
C GLY A 224 1.70 -1.32 -15.63
N VAL A 225 0.73 -1.11 -16.51
CA VAL A 225 0.65 0.03 -17.42
C VAL A 225 -0.66 0.77 -17.15
N ALA A 226 -0.56 2.04 -16.81
CA ALA A 226 -1.72 2.89 -16.58
C ALA A 226 -1.73 4.09 -17.53
N TYR A 227 -2.91 4.42 -18.07
CA TYR A 227 -3.11 5.58 -18.92
C TYR A 227 -4.25 6.41 -18.40
N LYS A 228 -3.99 7.69 -18.15
CA LYS A 228 -4.98 8.63 -17.63
C LYS A 228 -4.92 9.98 -18.31
N GLY A 229 -6.02 10.69 -18.27
CA GLY A 229 -6.11 12.01 -18.87
C GLY A 229 -7.47 12.64 -18.71
N ALA A 230 -7.60 13.80 -19.36
CA ALA A 230 -8.85 14.54 -19.41
C ALA A 230 -9.13 15.02 -20.84
N ALA A 231 -10.40 15.17 -21.15
CA ALA A 231 -10.93 15.73 -22.39
C ALA A 231 -11.97 16.80 -22.07
N ASP A 232 -12.39 17.55 -23.08
CA ASP A 232 -13.42 18.59 -22.97
C ASP A 232 -13.13 19.59 -21.84
N ASP A 233 -11.93 20.19 -21.87
CA ASP A 233 -11.44 21.14 -20.86
C ASP A 233 -11.50 20.60 -19.41
N GLY A 234 -11.30 19.28 -19.25
CA GLY A 234 -11.31 18.61 -17.94
C GLY A 234 -12.68 18.18 -17.46
N LYS A 235 -13.73 18.35 -18.25
CA LYS A 235 -15.08 17.90 -17.89
C LYS A 235 -15.19 16.38 -17.88
N VAL A 236 -14.52 15.70 -18.81
CA VAL A 236 -14.41 14.25 -18.83
C VAL A 236 -13.00 13.87 -18.44
N PHE A 237 -12.84 12.96 -17.50
CA PHE A 237 -11.54 12.41 -17.12
C PHE A 237 -11.62 10.90 -17.05
N TYR A 238 -10.49 10.24 -17.31
CA TYR A 238 -10.41 8.80 -17.35
C TYR A 238 -9.08 8.31 -16.81
N HIS A 239 -9.11 7.08 -16.33
CA HIS A 239 -7.94 6.35 -15.89
C HIS A 239 -8.18 4.86 -16.15
N ALA A 240 -7.33 4.24 -16.96
CA ALA A 240 -7.36 2.81 -17.25
C ALA A 240 -6.01 2.20 -16.86
N MET A 241 -6.01 0.96 -16.39
CA MET A 241 -4.81 0.24 -16.01
C MET A 241 -4.93 -1.24 -16.35
N LEU A 242 -3.87 -1.81 -16.90
CA LEU A 242 -3.63 -3.24 -16.99
C LEU A 242 -2.51 -3.56 -16.01
N GLY A 243 -2.82 -4.33 -14.98
CA GLY A 243 -1.90 -4.68 -13.90
C GLY A 243 -1.87 -6.18 -13.61
N ASN A 244 -1.03 -6.54 -12.66
CA ASN A 244 -0.90 -7.91 -12.21
C ASN A 244 -2.08 -8.39 -11.34
N GLY A 245 -2.78 -7.46 -10.63
CA GLY A 245 -3.78 -7.82 -9.62
C GLY A 245 -3.19 -8.00 -8.21
N SER A 246 -1.88 -8.23 -8.12
CA SER A 246 -1.16 -8.51 -6.87
C SER A 246 -0.88 -7.25 -6.01
N GLY A 247 -1.30 -6.06 -6.47
CA GLY A 247 -1.05 -4.79 -5.79
C GLY A 247 0.43 -4.40 -5.79
N ASP A 248 0.98 -4.14 -4.60
CA ASP A 248 2.41 -3.84 -4.39
C ASP A 248 3.26 -5.09 -4.06
N ARG A 249 2.72 -6.29 -4.28
CA ARG A 249 3.40 -7.57 -4.08
C ARG A 249 4.03 -8.07 -5.39
N ALA A 250 4.94 -9.03 -5.26
CA ALA A 250 5.50 -9.72 -6.41
C ALA A 250 4.42 -10.55 -7.13
N GLU A 251 4.49 -10.58 -8.46
CA GLU A 251 3.65 -11.47 -9.25
C GLU A 251 4.11 -12.91 -9.12
N THR A 252 3.19 -13.80 -8.77
CA THR A 252 3.45 -15.24 -8.59
C THR A 252 2.53 -16.13 -9.41
N ASN A 253 1.66 -15.54 -10.25
CA ASN A 253 0.69 -16.25 -11.09
C ASN A 253 0.59 -15.60 -12.49
N GLU A 254 -0.19 -16.21 -13.39
CA GLU A 254 -0.39 -15.73 -14.77
C GLU A 254 -1.58 -14.76 -14.91
N GLY A 255 -2.46 -14.69 -13.91
CA GLY A 255 -3.66 -13.85 -13.91
C GLY A 255 -3.33 -12.36 -14.04
N LYS A 256 -4.29 -11.59 -14.55
CA LYS A 256 -4.13 -10.14 -14.74
C LYS A 256 -5.40 -9.41 -14.34
N LYS A 257 -5.20 -8.15 -13.95
CA LYS A 257 -6.29 -7.25 -13.61
C LYS A 257 -6.43 -6.12 -14.62
N VAL A 258 -7.65 -5.96 -15.13
CA VAL A 258 -8.02 -4.81 -15.98
C VAL A 258 -8.89 -3.87 -15.15
N MET A 259 -8.52 -2.59 -15.13
CA MET A 259 -9.19 -1.57 -14.33
C MET A 259 -9.51 -0.35 -15.18
N ALA A 260 -10.70 0.23 -15.02
CA ALA A 260 -11.09 1.45 -15.72
C ALA A 260 -11.99 2.35 -14.87
N GLY A 261 -11.65 3.63 -14.82
CA GLY A 261 -12.45 4.69 -14.23
C GLY A 261 -12.78 5.77 -15.24
N LEU A 262 -14.04 6.19 -15.30
CA LEU A 262 -14.53 7.29 -16.14
C LEU A 262 -15.28 8.28 -15.28
N GLY A 263 -14.86 9.54 -15.31
CA GLY A 263 -15.46 10.60 -14.52
C GLY A 263 -15.94 11.77 -15.36
N PHE A 264 -16.91 12.50 -14.80
CA PHE A 264 -17.55 13.65 -15.45
C PHE A 264 -17.78 14.78 -14.43
N ARG A 265 -17.49 16.00 -14.84
CA ARG A 265 -17.72 17.26 -14.09
C ARG A 265 -18.76 18.11 -14.83
N PRO A 266 -20.07 17.93 -14.55
CA PRO A 266 -21.13 18.66 -15.25
C PRO A 266 -21.13 20.16 -14.94
N THR A 267 -20.74 20.54 -13.74
CA THR A 267 -20.66 21.93 -13.27
C THR A 267 -19.45 22.10 -12.34
N ASP A 268 -19.11 23.35 -12.04
CA ASP A 268 -18.12 23.65 -11.01
C ASP A 268 -18.60 23.08 -9.67
N GLY A 269 -17.76 22.24 -9.07
CA GLY A 269 -18.03 21.61 -7.79
C GLY A 269 -18.76 20.26 -7.85
N LEU A 270 -19.51 19.92 -8.89
CA LEU A 270 -20.15 18.62 -9.02
C LEU A 270 -19.29 17.66 -9.84
N VAL A 271 -19.12 16.44 -9.36
CA VAL A 271 -18.39 15.37 -10.05
C VAL A 271 -19.09 14.04 -9.87
N ALA A 272 -19.00 13.20 -10.89
CA ALA A 272 -19.41 11.80 -10.83
C ALA A 272 -18.31 10.94 -11.46
N GLN A 273 -18.15 9.71 -10.97
CA GLN A 273 -17.24 8.71 -11.53
C GLN A 273 -17.89 7.33 -11.46
N VAL A 274 -17.66 6.54 -12.48
CA VAL A 274 -17.87 5.10 -12.46
C VAL A 274 -16.52 4.40 -12.59
N TYR A 275 -16.39 3.28 -11.91
CA TYR A 275 -15.19 2.43 -11.95
C TYR A 275 -15.63 0.98 -12.10
N ALA A 276 -14.87 0.22 -12.87
CA ALA A 276 -15.02 -1.23 -12.99
C ALA A 276 -13.64 -1.88 -13.08
N ASP A 277 -13.54 -3.08 -12.52
CA ASP A 277 -12.38 -3.96 -12.71
C ASP A 277 -12.81 -5.42 -12.86
N TYR A 278 -11.91 -6.19 -13.47
CA TYR A 278 -11.93 -7.64 -13.49
C TYR A 278 -10.51 -8.14 -13.21
N GLU A 279 -10.39 -9.06 -12.27
CA GLU A 279 -9.14 -9.68 -11.83
C GLU A 279 -9.23 -11.19 -12.05
N ASP A 280 -8.47 -11.68 -13.05
CA ASP A 280 -8.24 -13.10 -13.30
C ASP A 280 -7.25 -13.63 -12.25
N ARG A 281 -7.62 -14.66 -11.52
CA ARG A 281 -6.87 -15.22 -10.42
C ARG A 281 -6.72 -16.73 -10.56
N PRO A 282 -5.67 -17.34 -9.98
CA PRO A 282 -5.49 -18.79 -10.02
C PRO A 282 -6.64 -19.51 -9.32
N GLY A 283 -7.05 -20.63 -9.91
CA GLY A 283 -8.20 -21.39 -9.43
C GLY A 283 -9.52 -20.70 -9.83
N GLU A 284 -10.59 -21.06 -9.17
CA GLU A 284 -11.89 -20.43 -9.32
C GLU A 284 -12.04 -19.34 -8.25
N THR A 285 -11.26 -18.23 -8.36
CA THR A 285 -11.21 -17.15 -7.36
C THR A 285 -11.18 -15.77 -8.01
N ASP A 286 -11.73 -15.64 -9.21
CA ASP A 286 -11.81 -14.37 -9.95
C ASP A 286 -12.61 -13.32 -9.17
N ARG A 287 -12.33 -12.06 -9.45
CA ARG A 287 -13.04 -10.94 -8.82
C ARG A 287 -13.47 -9.92 -9.84
N SER A 288 -14.68 -9.41 -9.69
CA SER A 288 -15.14 -8.26 -10.46
C SER A 288 -15.71 -7.18 -9.55
N THR A 289 -15.31 -5.92 -9.79
CA THR A 289 -15.73 -4.78 -8.96
C THR A 289 -16.42 -3.75 -9.84
N LEU A 290 -17.54 -3.21 -9.35
CA LEU A 290 -18.21 -2.04 -9.93
C LEU A 290 -18.40 -0.98 -8.85
N GLN A 291 -18.06 0.29 -9.15
CA GLN A 291 -18.25 1.42 -8.26
C GLN A 291 -18.92 2.58 -8.98
N ALA A 292 -19.81 3.26 -8.29
CA ALA A 292 -20.30 4.59 -8.64
C ALA A 292 -19.98 5.57 -7.52
N PHE A 293 -19.51 6.76 -7.89
CA PHE A 293 -19.21 7.85 -6.96
C PHE A 293 -19.84 9.15 -7.48
N ALA A 294 -20.40 9.94 -6.57
CA ALA A 294 -20.84 11.31 -6.82
C ALA A 294 -20.35 12.22 -5.71
N GLY A 295 -19.83 13.39 -6.05
CA GLY A 295 -19.30 14.34 -5.10
C GLY A 295 -19.65 15.77 -5.44
N TRP A 296 -19.78 16.60 -4.41
CA TRP A 296 -19.97 18.04 -4.55
C TRP A 296 -19.05 18.80 -3.62
N THR A 297 -18.41 19.85 -4.15
CA THR A 297 -17.54 20.76 -3.41
C THR A 297 -18.07 22.17 -3.49
N GLY A 298 -18.40 22.77 -2.36
CA GLY A 298 -18.70 24.18 -2.20
C GLY A 298 -17.54 24.97 -1.63
N SER A 299 -17.78 26.23 -1.26
CA SER A 299 -16.74 27.10 -0.72
C SER A 299 -16.19 26.65 0.65
N ARG A 300 -17.02 26.04 1.49
CA ARG A 300 -16.69 25.61 2.85
C ARG A 300 -17.19 24.21 3.18
N SER A 301 -17.65 23.46 2.20
CA SER A 301 -18.16 22.11 2.44
C SER A 301 -17.91 21.21 1.24
N ARG A 302 -17.79 19.90 1.52
CA ARG A 302 -17.61 18.84 0.54
C ARG A 302 -18.44 17.63 0.95
N TYR A 303 -19.14 17.03 -0.01
CA TYR A 303 -19.97 15.85 0.21
C TYR A 303 -19.63 14.79 -0.82
N GLY A 304 -19.68 13.54 -0.44
CA GLY A 304 -19.53 12.41 -1.34
C GLY A 304 -20.48 11.29 -1.01
N LEU A 305 -20.91 10.62 -2.07
CA LEU A 305 -21.68 9.38 -2.05
C LEU A 305 -20.94 8.35 -2.88
N GLN A 306 -20.80 7.15 -2.36
CA GLN A 306 -20.15 6.03 -3.04
C GLN A 306 -21.00 4.78 -2.85
N TYR A 307 -21.11 3.99 -3.92
CA TYR A 307 -21.64 2.64 -3.87
C TYR A 307 -20.70 1.72 -4.63
N ALA A 308 -20.32 0.61 -4.02
CA ALA A 308 -19.44 -0.37 -4.62
C ALA A 308 -19.97 -1.77 -4.39
N VAL A 309 -19.86 -2.62 -5.39
CA VAL A 309 -20.11 -4.05 -5.32
C VAL A 309 -18.91 -4.80 -5.85
N GLN A 310 -18.60 -5.93 -5.24
CA GLN A 310 -17.58 -6.87 -5.72
C GLN A 310 -18.12 -8.27 -5.62
N ASP A 311 -18.08 -8.96 -6.73
CA ASP A 311 -18.31 -10.40 -6.84
C ASP A 311 -16.96 -11.10 -6.70
N ARG A 312 -16.89 -12.10 -5.81
CA ARG A 312 -15.70 -12.88 -5.48
C ARG A 312 -16.01 -14.35 -5.64
N GLU A 313 -15.44 -14.97 -6.65
CA GLU A 313 -15.45 -16.42 -6.72
C GLU A 313 -14.58 -17.00 -5.60
N VAL A 314 -15.04 -18.10 -4.99
CA VAL A 314 -14.35 -18.77 -3.88
C VAL A 314 -14.20 -20.25 -4.21
N GLU A 315 -12.95 -20.72 -4.34
CA GLU A 315 -12.66 -22.12 -4.65
C GLU A 315 -13.30 -23.05 -3.62
N ASP A 316 -14.07 -24.03 -4.08
CA ASP A 316 -14.77 -25.05 -3.29
C ASP A 316 -15.80 -24.51 -2.26
N ALA A 317 -16.24 -23.25 -2.38
CA ALA A 317 -17.25 -22.63 -1.52
C ALA A 317 -18.25 -21.77 -2.34
N PRO A 318 -19.37 -21.33 -1.75
CA PRO A 318 -20.23 -20.34 -2.41
C PRO A 318 -19.49 -19.01 -2.63
N ASP A 319 -19.79 -18.35 -3.76
CA ASP A 319 -19.28 -17.03 -4.09
C ASP A 319 -19.68 -16.01 -3.04
N GLU A 320 -18.81 -15.00 -2.81
CA GLU A 320 -19.07 -13.89 -1.89
C GLU A 320 -19.45 -12.63 -2.68
N ASP A 321 -20.57 -12.04 -2.33
CA ASP A 321 -20.96 -10.70 -2.74
C ASP A 321 -20.57 -9.68 -1.66
N VAL A 322 -19.74 -8.69 -1.98
CA VAL A 322 -19.40 -7.60 -1.08
C VAL A 322 -20.00 -6.31 -1.61
N ALA A 323 -21.02 -5.79 -0.94
CA ALA A 323 -21.68 -4.56 -1.34
C ALA A 323 -21.62 -3.51 -0.22
N VAL A 324 -21.15 -2.29 -0.55
CA VAL A 324 -20.97 -1.19 0.40
C VAL A 324 -21.52 0.11 -0.17
N ALA A 325 -22.31 0.82 0.64
CA ALA A 325 -22.68 2.21 0.42
C ALA A 325 -21.97 3.11 1.42
N SER A 326 -21.48 4.27 0.98
CA SER A 326 -20.82 5.27 1.83
C SER A 326 -21.33 6.66 1.52
N ALA A 327 -21.52 7.46 2.58
CA ALA A 327 -21.82 8.88 2.47
C ALA A 327 -20.93 9.67 3.43
N PHE A 328 -20.38 10.79 2.97
CA PHE A 328 -19.61 11.66 3.85
C PHE A 328 -19.89 13.15 3.62
N GLY A 329 -19.62 13.92 4.66
CA GLY A 329 -19.64 15.37 4.63
C GLY A 329 -18.47 15.96 5.40
N VAL A 330 -17.88 17.02 4.85
CA VAL A 330 -16.81 17.81 5.46
C VAL A 330 -17.24 19.26 5.48
N TRP A 331 -17.23 19.90 6.64
CA TRP A 331 -17.62 21.29 6.83
C TRP A 331 -16.49 22.09 7.46
N GLN A 332 -15.93 23.04 6.72
CA GLN A 332 -14.95 23.99 7.23
C GLN A 332 -15.65 25.02 8.11
N LEU A 333 -15.73 24.77 9.41
CA LEU A 333 -16.45 25.63 10.37
C LEU A 333 -15.66 26.87 10.77
N THR A 334 -14.31 26.76 10.81
CA THR A 334 -13.39 27.88 11.01
C THR A 334 -12.28 27.82 9.95
N ASP A 335 -11.41 28.81 9.88
CA ASP A 335 -10.29 28.79 8.94
C ASP A 335 -9.26 27.66 9.24
N GLN A 336 -9.27 27.15 10.47
CA GLN A 336 -8.36 26.12 10.96
C GLN A 336 -9.07 24.82 11.38
N GLY A 337 -10.42 24.80 11.42
CA GLY A 337 -11.19 23.69 11.94
C GLY A 337 -12.26 23.16 10.99
N ALA A 338 -12.27 21.86 10.75
CA ALA A 338 -13.28 21.18 9.95
C ALA A 338 -13.93 20.02 10.71
N LEU A 339 -15.24 19.94 10.59
CA LEU A 339 -16.03 18.78 11.03
C LEU A 339 -16.10 17.78 9.89
N VAL A 340 -15.86 16.51 10.20
CA VAL A 340 -15.92 15.39 9.26
C VAL A 340 -16.90 14.35 9.78
N LEU A 341 -17.84 13.97 8.94
CA LEU A 341 -18.77 12.88 9.20
C LEU A 341 -18.72 11.89 8.03
N ARG A 342 -18.75 10.60 8.34
CA ARG A 342 -18.90 9.54 7.35
C ARG A 342 -19.75 8.43 7.91
N TYR A 343 -20.53 7.82 7.05
CA TYR A 343 -21.31 6.63 7.35
C TYR A 343 -21.19 5.66 6.19
N ASP A 344 -20.80 4.43 6.52
CA ASP A 344 -20.71 3.31 5.58
C ASP A 344 -21.66 2.21 6.00
N ARG A 345 -22.26 1.54 5.04
CA ARG A 345 -23.09 0.37 5.23
C ARG A 345 -22.60 -0.76 4.36
N SER A 346 -22.14 -1.84 4.97
CA SER A 346 -21.95 -3.13 4.30
C SER A 346 -23.29 -3.84 4.26
N PHE A 347 -23.72 -4.31 3.09
CA PHE A 347 -25.01 -5.00 2.96
C PHE A 347 -24.89 -6.47 3.34
N ASP A 348 -23.72 -7.05 3.09
CA ASP A 348 -23.38 -8.43 3.33
C ASP A 348 -22.16 -8.53 4.24
N GLY A 349 -22.02 -9.64 4.97
CA GLY A 349 -20.78 -10.01 5.63
C GLY A 349 -19.83 -10.66 4.61
N TYR A 350 -18.52 -10.58 4.86
CA TYR A 350 -17.51 -11.23 4.04
C TYR A 350 -16.34 -11.74 4.88
N SER A 351 -15.66 -12.76 4.37
CA SER A 351 -14.77 -13.62 5.15
C SER A 351 -13.49 -12.93 5.65
N ASP A 352 -12.99 -11.89 4.96
CA ASP A 352 -11.73 -11.21 5.31
C ASP A 352 -11.93 -9.83 5.99
N ALA A 353 -13.10 -9.56 6.57
CA ALA A 353 -13.40 -8.31 7.28
C ALA A 353 -12.57 -8.15 8.57
N ASP A 354 -12.24 -9.24 9.23
CA ASP A 354 -11.38 -9.27 10.43
C ASP A 354 -9.92 -8.91 10.15
N GLN A 355 -9.50 -8.92 8.88
CA GLN A 355 -8.15 -8.55 8.46
C GLN A 355 -8.00 -7.07 8.10
N ILE A 356 -8.97 -6.20 8.42
CA ILE A 356 -8.87 -4.76 8.17
C ILE A 356 -7.93 -4.15 9.23
N PRO A 357 -6.75 -3.61 8.81
CA PRO A 357 -5.81 -3.06 9.78
C PRO A 357 -6.37 -1.81 10.47
N TYR A 358 -6.15 -1.69 11.76
CA TYR A 358 -6.55 -0.59 12.65
C TYR A 358 -8.05 -0.49 12.93
N LEU A 359 -8.88 -1.25 12.21
CA LEU A 359 -10.35 -1.29 12.37
C LEU A 359 -10.82 -2.73 12.12
N ARG A 360 -10.50 -3.63 13.05
CA ARG A 360 -10.90 -5.03 12.94
C ARG A 360 -12.42 -5.15 13.05
N ILE A 361 -13.06 -5.72 12.04
CA ILE A 361 -14.51 -5.87 11.92
C ILE A 361 -14.83 -7.37 11.92
N ALA A 362 -15.95 -7.77 12.55
CA ALA A 362 -16.35 -9.16 12.59
C ALA A 362 -16.54 -9.75 11.19
N ALA A 363 -15.87 -10.89 10.91
CA ALA A 363 -16.01 -11.61 9.66
C ALA A 363 -17.44 -12.11 9.45
N ASP A 364 -17.83 -12.30 8.20
CA ASP A 364 -19.11 -12.88 7.78
C ASP A 364 -20.37 -12.18 8.36
N THR A 365 -20.21 -10.93 8.82
CA THR A 365 -21.28 -10.19 9.50
C THR A 365 -21.54 -8.86 8.80
N PRO A 366 -22.79 -8.54 8.41
CA PRO A 366 -23.14 -7.23 7.89
C PRO A 366 -23.00 -6.15 8.97
N PHE A 367 -22.45 -4.99 8.61
CA PHE A 367 -22.16 -3.93 9.58
C PHE A 367 -22.48 -2.54 9.04
N ASP A 368 -22.53 -1.58 9.95
CA ASP A 368 -22.56 -0.16 9.68
C ASP A 368 -21.39 0.52 10.40
N LEU A 369 -20.61 1.36 9.71
CA LEU A 369 -19.53 2.16 10.28
C LEU A 369 -19.92 3.64 10.29
N ALA A 370 -19.86 4.26 11.45
CA ALA A 370 -20.02 5.71 11.62
C ALA A 370 -18.69 6.34 12.06
N ILE A 371 -18.25 7.39 11.38
CA ILE A 371 -17.03 8.16 11.69
C ILE A 371 -17.42 9.60 12.02
N LEU A 372 -16.93 10.09 13.15
CA LEU A 372 -16.99 11.49 13.55
C LEU A 372 -15.57 11.98 13.81
N ALA A 373 -15.14 13.05 13.11
CA ALA A 373 -13.83 13.62 13.35
C ALA A 373 -13.87 15.16 13.33
N TRP A 374 -12.91 15.75 14.07
CA TRP A 374 -12.62 17.18 14.04
C TRP A 374 -11.19 17.39 13.59
N GLU A 375 -10.97 17.91 12.39
CA GLU A 375 -9.63 18.32 11.96
C GLU A 375 -9.31 19.71 12.51
N GLN A 376 -8.25 19.82 13.30
CA GLN A 376 -7.69 21.10 13.75
C GLN A 376 -6.32 21.30 13.15
N LYS A 377 -6.17 22.26 12.24
CA LYS A 377 -4.88 22.72 11.73
C LYS A 377 -4.17 23.53 12.79
N LEU A 378 -3.03 23.05 13.28
CA LEU A 378 -2.25 23.72 14.33
C LEU A 378 -1.32 24.78 13.72
N LYS A 379 -0.62 24.41 12.66
CA LYS A 379 0.26 25.26 11.84
C LYS A 379 0.21 24.76 10.40
N HIS A 380 0.91 25.46 9.53
CA HIS A 380 1.06 25.01 8.15
C HIS A 380 1.57 23.57 8.12
N ARG A 381 0.84 22.68 7.45
CA ARG A 381 1.17 21.26 7.28
C ARG A 381 1.14 20.38 8.55
N ILE A 382 0.52 20.83 9.63
CA ILE A 382 0.34 20.01 10.84
C ILE A 382 -1.12 20.08 11.26
N SER A 383 -1.77 18.93 11.37
CA SER A 383 -3.14 18.78 11.85
C SER A 383 -3.22 17.80 13.02
N LEU A 384 -4.08 18.09 13.97
CA LEU A 384 -4.51 17.17 15.02
C LEU A 384 -5.97 16.83 14.77
N ILE A 385 -6.30 15.53 14.77
CA ILE A 385 -7.61 15.06 14.34
C ILE A 385 -8.16 14.07 15.37
N PRO A 386 -8.80 14.53 16.47
CA PRO A 386 -9.59 13.64 17.30
C PRO A 386 -10.74 13.06 16.48
N ASN A 387 -10.92 11.74 16.59
CA ASN A 387 -11.97 11.03 15.88
C ASN A 387 -12.49 9.81 16.66
N ILE A 388 -13.71 9.42 16.33
CA ILE A 388 -14.38 8.24 16.84
C ILE A 388 -14.87 7.45 15.65
N GLU A 389 -14.68 6.13 15.71
CA GLU A 389 -15.20 5.16 14.76
C GLU A 389 -16.05 4.15 15.52
N TYR A 390 -17.30 4.02 15.11
CA TYR A 390 -18.29 3.16 15.73
C TYR A 390 -18.84 2.17 14.71
N VAL A 391 -18.67 0.88 14.98
CA VAL A 391 -19.16 -0.22 14.16
C VAL A 391 -20.31 -0.89 14.87
N THR A 392 -21.44 -1.01 14.20
CA THR A 392 -22.59 -1.78 14.66
C THR A 392 -22.83 -2.96 13.73
N TYR A 393 -23.23 -4.08 14.27
CA TYR A 393 -23.45 -5.29 13.53
C TYR A 393 -24.93 -5.61 13.39
N ARG A 394 -25.28 -6.35 12.35
CA ARG A 394 -26.65 -6.83 12.12
C ARG A 394 -26.67 -8.35 12.08
N ASP A 395 -27.79 -8.92 12.50
CA ASP A 395 -28.00 -10.37 12.40
C ASP A 395 -27.82 -10.84 10.95
N ASN A 396 -27.14 -11.96 10.78
CA ASN A 396 -26.95 -12.62 9.50
C ASN A 396 -27.72 -13.96 9.49
N GLY A 397 -28.93 -13.92 8.96
CA GLY A 397 -29.83 -15.08 9.00
C GLY A 397 -30.19 -15.48 10.43
N ASP A 398 -29.82 -16.70 10.83
CA ASP A 398 -30.05 -17.24 12.18
C ASP A 398 -28.91 -16.90 13.16
N ALA A 399 -27.80 -16.29 12.69
CA ALA A 399 -26.68 -15.90 13.53
C ALA A 399 -26.95 -14.55 14.20
N GLN A 400 -26.84 -14.52 15.53
CA GLN A 400 -26.96 -13.29 16.30
C GLN A 400 -25.74 -12.38 16.02
N ALA A 401 -26.00 -11.08 15.84
CA ALA A 401 -24.94 -10.10 15.69
C ALA A 401 -24.01 -10.07 16.92
N PRO A 402 -22.69 -9.93 16.73
CA PRO A 402 -21.76 -9.70 17.82
C PRO A 402 -21.98 -8.33 18.48
N ASP A 403 -21.30 -8.09 19.60
CA ASP A 403 -21.29 -6.78 20.27
C ASP A 403 -20.66 -5.71 19.38
N ASP A 404 -21.08 -4.46 19.54
CA ASP A 404 -20.62 -3.32 18.76
C ASP A 404 -19.17 -2.93 19.10
N ASP A 405 -18.43 -2.37 18.12
CA ASP A 405 -17.08 -1.87 18.34
C ASP A 405 -17.04 -0.35 18.43
N LEU A 406 -16.19 0.18 19.30
CA LEU A 406 -15.98 1.61 19.48
C LEU A 406 -14.49 1.94 19.62
N TYR A 407 -13.97 2.70 18.68
CA TYR A 407 -12.58 3.17 18.66
C TYR A 407 -12.54 4.68 18.87
N GLY A 408 -11.70 5.13 19.82
CA GLY A 408 -11.36 6.53 20.01
C GLY A 408 -9.91 6.78 19.55
N ARG A 409 -9.69 7.83 18.76
CA ARG A 409 -8.35 8.16 18.26
C ARG A 409 -8.08 9.66 18.33
N VAL A 410 -6.82 9.99 18.49
CA VAL A 410 -6.29 11.33 18.23
C VAL A 410 -5.17 11.21 17.22
N THR A 411 -5.47 11.52 15.98
CA THR A 411 -4.52 11.40 14.87
C THR A 411 -3.68 12.66 14.77
N LEU A 412 -2.35 12.51 14.77
CA LEU A 412 -1.41 13.56 14.38
C LEU A 412 -1.01 13.34 12.91
N TYR A 413 -1.23 14.36 12.07
CA TYR A 413 -0.80 14.41 10.69
C TYR A 413 0.19 15.52 10.47
N PHE A 414 1.27 15.25 9.75
CA PHE A 414 2.20 16.29 9.28
C PHE A 414 2.85 15.91 7.94
N GLU A 415 3.18 16.93 7.15
CA GLU A 415 3.90 16.80 5.88
C GLU A 415 5.15 17.68 5.82
N PHE A 416 6.13 17.30 5.01
CA PHE A 416 7.41 17.99 4.85
C PHE A 416 7.94 17.95 3.42
#